data_28bad8736ac0975640d888b73eb214e5
#
_entry.id   28bad8736ac0975640d888b73eb214e5
#
_cell.length_a   1.000
_cell.length_b   1.000
_cell.length_c   1.000
_cell.angle_alpha   90.00
_cell.angle_beta   90.00
_cell.angle_gamma   90.00
#
_symmetry.space_group_name_H-M   'P 1'
#
loop_
_entity.id
_entity.type
_entity.pdbx_description
1 polymer ?
#
loop_
_entity_poly.entity_id
_entity_poly.type
_entity_poly.pdbx_seq_one_letter_code
_entity_poly.pdbx_strand_id
1 'polypeptide(L)'
;MASFLDSLSQTFTPEVNTVVGRTTGIDTGSIVKGLAVVGPLLLGAMAKRAATPNGLDGLNRALPQDGGAGLGNILGMFTGRAGLTAALGGLFGSGMSATGSTLDRKLGFKASSLVPLVTPVALALLARKKAAEKLEPDALARSLREEHEAVVAKGGEAVALAKSALEAGAKASELRGRFTPEQWTWIRLAPGAAARLVMLASPSGAMGSVKEASAAALAIEAARSTADPASLIAQAFDSDITREEVTVLGKDRATTLGVLKEAVNAVSTRSPNDLPTFAQFVHGVAFKVAEETKEGGFLGIGGTKVSKEEQAVLDEIDSLTGALA
;
A
#
# COMPACT_ATOMS: atom_id res chain seq x y z
N MET A 1 -34.02 6.05 13.78
CA MET A 1 -33.13 6.93 12.97
C MET A 1 -32.52 6.11 11.85
N ALA A 2 -32.26 6.72 10.69
CA ALA A 2 -31.53 6.03 9.63
C ALA A 2 -30.11 5.68 10.10
N SER A 3 -29.63 4.47 9.77
CA SER A 3 -28.27 4.08 10.11
C SER A 3 -27.24 4.95 9.33
N PHE A 4 -25.99 4.94 9.81
CA PHE A 4 -24.91 5.63 9.08
C PHE A 4 -24.81 5.15 7.62
N LEU A 5 -24.92 3.83 7.38
CA LEU A 5 -24.87 3.29 6.03
C LEU A 5 -26.07 3.68 5.17
N ASP A 6 -27.27 3.75 5.77
CA ASP A 6 -28.46 4.23 5.03
C ASP A 6 -28.29 5.70 4.63
N SER A 7 -27.79 6.53 5.53
CA SER A 7 -27.51 7.95 5.26
C SER A 7 -26.44 8.13 4.19
N LEU A 8 -25.40 7.28 4.22
CA LEU A 8 -24.35 7.27 3.20
C LEU A 8 -24.91 6.87 1.83
N SER A 9 -25.69 5.79 1.78
CA SER A 9 -26.34 5.33 0.53
C SER A 9 -27.29 6.37 -0.08
N GLN A 10 -28.06 7.07 0.75
CA GLN A 10 -28.95 8.15 0.30
C GLN A 10 -28.20 9.34 -0.28
N THR A 11 -26.96 9.56 0.15
CA THR A 11 -26.12 10.66 -0.37
C THR A 11 -25.58 10.36 -1.78
N PHE A 12 -25.34 9.09 -2.10
CA PHE A 12 -24.83 8.66 -3.41
C PHE A 12 -26.00 8.32 -4.37
N THR A 13 -26.75 9.38 -4.77
CA THR A 13 -27.80 9.26 -5.77
C THR A 13 -27.25 8.85 -7.15
N PRO A 14 -28.08 8.42 -8.10
CA PRO A 14 -27.65 8.11 -9.48
C PRO A 14 -26.87 9.26 -10.15
N GLU A 15 -27.25 10.51 -9.86
CA GLU A 15 -26.61 11.70 -10.39
C GLU A 15 -25.19 11.86 -9.80
N VAL A 16 -25.04 11.68 -8.48
CA VAL A 16 -23.74 11.72 -7.79
C VAL A 16 -22.86 10.58 -8.31
N ASN A 17 -23.39 9.38 -8.46
CA ASN A 17 -22.66 8.23 -9.01
C ASN A 17 -22.18 8.49 -10.43
N THR A 18 -22.94 9.21 -11.25
CA THR A 18 -22.52 9.61 -12.61
C THR A 18 -21.31 10.55 -12.55
N VAL A 19 -21.30 11.52 -11.62
CA VAL A 19 -20.16 12.44 -11.42
C VAL A 19 -18.94 11.69 -10.93
N VAL A 20 -19.11 10.79 -9.94
CA VAL A 20 -18.03 9.93 -9.43
C VAL A 20 -17.45 9.06 -10.55
N GLY A 21 -18.30 8.49 -11.39
CA GLY A 21 -17.87 7.67 -12.54
C GLY A 21 -16.99 8.44 -13.52
N ARG A 22 -17.37 9.69 -13.85
CA ARG A 22 -16.55 10.56 -14.72
C ARG A 22 -15.20 10.88 -14.09
N THR A 23 -15.15 11.05 -12.78
CA THR A 23 -13.91 11.41 -12.06
C THR A 23 -12.97 10.21 -11.90
N THR A 24 -13.51 9.02 -11.69
CA THR A 24 -12.73 7.81 -11.38
C THR A 24 -12.51 6.90 -12.58
N GLY A 25 -13.30 7.06 -13.65
CA GLY A 25 -13.34 6.13 -14.78
C GLY A 25 -14.04 4.80 -14.46
N ILE A 26 -14.76 4.70 -13.33
CA ILE A 26 -15.48 3.50 -12.89
C ILE A 26 -16.92 3.58 -13.38
N ASP A 27 -17.46 2.49 -13.92
CA ASP A 27 -18.85 2.41 -14.30
C ASP A 27 -19.80 2.47 -13.10
N THR A 28 -21.04 2.94 -13.31
CA THR A 28 -22.02 3.17 -12.24
C THR A 28 -22.36 1.89 -11.46
N GLY A 29 -22.42 0.73 -12.12
CA GLY A 29 -22.69 -0.56 -11.46
C GLY A 29 -21.56 -0.95 -10.51
N SER A 30 -20.32 -0.76 -10.93
CA SER A 30 -19.13 -0.96 -10.09
C SER A 30 -19.04 0.04 -8.94
N ILE A 31 -19.46 1.30 -9.15
CA ILE A 31 -19.54 2.30 -8.07
C ILE A 31 -20.51 1.84 -6.98
N VAL A 32 -21.71 1.37 -7.35
CA VAL A 32 -22.70 0.88 -6.36
C VAL A 32 -22.13 -0.31 -5.57
N LYS A 33 -21.50 -1.26 -6.25
CA LYS A 33 -20.81 -2.39 -5.58
C LYS A 33 -19.68 -1.92 -4.67
N GLY A 34 -18.87 -0.98 -5.14
CA GLY A 34 -17.79 -0.39 -4.35
C GLY A 34 -18.28 0.33 -3.10
N LEU A 35 -19.34 1.14 -3.21
CA LEU A 35 -19.95 1.85 -2.08
C LEU A 35 -20.51 0.90 -1.02
N ALA A 36 -21.10 -0.24 -1.43
CA ALA A 36 -21.59 -1.26 -0.52
C ALA A 36 -20.46 -1.84 0.36
N VAL A 37 -19.20 -1.80 -0.11
CA VAL A 37 -18.02 -2.26 0.64
C VAL A 37 -17.33 -1.11 1.36
N VAL A 38 -17.17 0.05 0.70
CA VAL A 38 -16.46 1.22 1.26
C VAL A 38 -17.21 1.81 2.45
N GLY A 39 -18.55 1.75 2.47
CA GLY A 39 -19.34 2.20 3.62
C GLY A 39 -18.99 1.44 4.91
N PRO A 40 -19.17 0.12 4.97
CA PRO A 40 -18.74 -0.71 6.10
C PRO A 40 -17.25 -0.59 6.43
N LEU A 41 -16.38 -0.44 5.42
CA LEU A 41 -14.95 -0.22 5.61
C LEU A 41 -14.67 1.06 6.41
N LEU A 42 -15.25 2.18 5.99
CA LEU A 42 -15.07 3.46 6.67
C LEU A 42 -15.66 3.46 8.07
N LEU A 43 -16.85 2.86 8.26
CA LEU A 43 -17.44 2.69 9.56
C LEU A 43 -16.54 1.89 10.50
N GLY A 44 -15.99 0.77 10.02
CA GLY A 44 -15.05 -0.05 10.77
C GLY A 44 -13.74 0.66 11.10
N ALA A 45 -13.19 1.44 10.14
CA ALA A 45 -11.99 2.24 10.36
C ALA A 45 -12.24 3.34 11.43
N MET A 46 -13.37 4.04 11.36
CA MET A 46 -13.76 5.05 12.34
C MET A 46 -14.01 4.44 13.73
N ALA A 47 -14.72 3.32 13.82
CA ALA A 47 -14.96 2.61 15.08
C ALA A 47 -13.64 2.15 15.73
N LYS A 48 -12.73 1.55 14.94
CA LYS A 48 -11.40 1.16 15.39
C LYS A 48 -10.58 2.35 15.88
N ARG A 49 -10.63 3.46 15.15
CA ARG A 49 -9.92 4.69 15.53
C ARG A 49 -10.47 5.27 16.83
N ALA A 50 -11.79 5.32 16.98
CA ALA A 50 -12.46 5.83 18.17
C ALA A 50 -12.27 4.94 19.41
N ALA A 51 -11.78 3.71 19.25
CA ALA A 51 -11.51 2.80 20.39
C ALA A 51 -10.28 3.19 21.22
N THR A 52 -9.47 4.15 20.77
CA THR A 52 -8.30 4.64 21.51
C THR A 52 -8.43 6.15 21.77
N PRO A 53 -7.98 6.66 22.94
CA PRO A 53 -8.11 8.08 23.30
C PRO A 53 -7.51 9.01 22.23
N ASN A 54 -6.26 8.78 21.82
CA ASN A 54 -5.59 9.56 20.77
C ASN A 54 -6.28 9.47 19.41
N GLY A 55 -6.86 8.29 19.11
CA GLY A 55 -7.60 8.07 17.87
C GLY A 55 -8.95 8.80 17.88
N LEU A 56 -9.65 8.80 19.01
CA LEU A 56 -10.90 9.53 19.18
C LEU A 56 -10.69 11.04 19.05
N ASP A 57 -9.65 11.59 19.69
CA ASP A 57 -9.28 12.99 19.57
C ASP A 57 -8.91 13.35 18.12
N GLY A 58 -8.17 12.47 17.43
CA GLY A 58 -7.84 12.63 16.03
C GLY A 58 -9.08 12.64 15.14
N LEU A 59 -10.02 11.71 15.39
CA LEU A 59 -11.29 11.65 14.68
C LEU A 59 -12.13 12.92 14.93
N ASN A 60 -12.25 13.36 16.18
CA ASN A 60 -12.97 14.58 16.53
C ASN A 60 -12.41 15.84 15.82
N ARG A 61 -11.08 15.94 15.72
CA ARG A 61 -10.43 17.04 14.99
C ARG A 61 -10.63 16.96 13.48
N ALA A 62 -10.80 15.75 12.93
CA ALA A 62 -11.07 15.54 11.51
C ALA A 62 -12.54 15.80 11.13
N LEU A 63 -13.47 15.89 12.11
CA LEU A 63 -14.85 16.21 11.82
C LEU A 63 -15.01 17.68 11.44
N PRO A 64 -15.81 17.99 10.38
CA PRO A 64 -16.19 19.36 10.05
C PRO A 64 -16.84 20.04 11.25
N GLN A 65 -16.34 21.23 11.63
CA GLN A 65 -16.84 21.98 12.80
C GLN A 65 -18.23 22.62 12.54
N ASP A 66 -18.56 22.88 11.29
CA ASP A 66 -19.76 23.63 10.89
C ASP A 66 -21.03 22.78 10.82
N GLY A 67 -21.02 21.57 11.38
CA GLY A 67 -22.20 20.72 11.66
C GLY A 67 -23.19 20.48 10.52
N GLY A 68 -22.90 20.92 9.28
CA GLY A 68 -23.88 20.75 8.22
C GLY A 68 -23.79 21.68 7.01
N ALA A 69 -22.64 22.25 6.72
CA ALA A 69 -22.42 22.87 5.41
C ALA A 69 -22.81 21.87 4.31
N GLY A 70 -23.58 22.31 3.30
CA GLY A 70 -24.08 21.42 2.25
C GLY A 70 -22.96 20.64 1.58
N LEU A 71 -23.27 19.46 1.01
CA LEU A 71 -22.30 18.54 0.39
C LEU A 71 -21.29 19.23 -0.54
N GLY A 72 -21.70 20.31 -1.24
CA GLY A 72 -20.81 21.11 -2.08
C GLY A 72 -19.68 21.82 -1.31
N ASN A 73 -19.96 22.33 -0.11
CA ASN A 73 -18.94 22.93 0.75
C ASN A 73 -18.02 21.89 1.39
N ILE A 74 -18.56 20.72 1.71
CA ILE A 74 -17.79 19.60 2.28
C ILE A 74 -16.78 19.07 1.25
N LEU A 75 -17.21 18.88 0.01
CA LEU A 75 -16.29 18.51 -1.07
C LEU A 75 -15.21 19.59 -1.27
N GLY A 76 -15.56 20.88 -1.18
CA GLY A 76 -14.62 21.99 -1.28
C GLY A 76 -13.58 22.05 -0.17
N MET A 77 -13.96 21.75 1.07
CA MET A 77 -13.03 21.73 2.22
C MET A 77 -12.00 20.60 2.16
N PHE A 78 -12.32 19.50 1.49
CA PHE A 78 -11.44 18.32 1.36
C PHE A 78 -10.77 18.21 -0.02
N THR A 79 -11.07 19.08 -0.99
CA THR A 79 -10.37 19.12 -2.28
C THR A 79 -8.93 19.61 -2.17
N GLY A 80 -8.53 20.17 -1.01
CA GLY A 80 -7.12 20.36 -0.69
C GLY A 80 -6.45 19.02 -0.43
N ARG A 81 -5.47 18.64 -1.29
CA ARG A 81 -4.71 17.38 -1.20
C ARG A 81 -4.21 17.07 0.22
N ALA A 82 -3.80 18.08 0.98
CA ALA A 82 -3.28 17.95 2.33
C ALA A 82 -4.34 17.48 3.35
N GLY A 83 -5.56 18.02 3.29
CA GLY A 83 -6.63 17.66 4.23
C GLY A 83 -7.13 16.24 4.04
N LEU A 84 -7.27 15.79 2.78
CA LEU A 84 -7.68 14.42 2.46
C LEU A 84 -6.61 13.40 2.86
N THR A 85 -5.33 13.67 2.57
CA THR A 85 -4.22 12.80 2.97
C THR A 85 -4.15 12.67 4.49
N ALA A 86 -4.35 13.76 5.23
CA ALA A 86 -4.38 13.75 6.69
C ALA A 86 -5.57 12.91 7.24
N ALA A 87 -6.76 13.05 6.64
CA ALA A 87 -7.95 12.27 7.03
C ALA A 87 -7.77 10.77 6.76
N LEU A 88 -7.29 10.40 5.59
CA LEU A 88 -7.01 9.00 5.23
C LEU A 88 -5.87 8.42 6.06
N GLY A 89 -4.77 9.15 6.24
CA GLY A 89 -3.67 8.76 7.13
C GLY A 89 -4.14 8.62 8.59
N GLY A 90 -5.05 9.48 9.03
CA GLY A 90 -5.70 9.39 10.32
C GLY A 90 -6.52 8.11 10.49
N LEU A 91 -7.27 7.67 9.48
CA LEU A 91 -8.13 6.48 9.55
C LEU A 91 -7.37 5.18 9.34
N PHE A 92 -6.49 5.12 8.37
CA PHE A 92 -5.86 3.87 7.90
C PHE A 92 -4.36 3.76 8.24
N GLY A 93 -3.72 4.87 8.65
CA GLY A 93 -2.28 4.88 8.92
C GLY A 93 -1.46 4.47 7.70
N SER A 94 -0.35 3.76 7.92
CA SER A 94 0.48 3.17 6.86
C SER A 94 -0.17 1.96 6.16
N GLY A 95 -1.34 1.49 6.63
CA GLY A 95 -2.05 0.36 6.03
C GLY A 95 -2.98 0.72 4.87
N MET A 96 -3.06 2.00 4.48
CA MET A 96 -3.99 2.44 3.41
C MET A 96 -3.73 1.73 2.08
N SER A 97 -2.48 1.53 1.72
CA SER A 97 -2.09 0.84 0.48
C SER A 97 -2.57 -0.61 0.46
N ALA A 98 -2.34 -1.37 1.54
CA ALA A 98 -2.81 -2.76 1.65
C ALA A 98 -4.33 -2.84 1.66
N THR A 99 -5.00 -1.93 2.37
CA THR A 99 -6.48 -1.83 2.37
C THR A 99 -7.00 -1.63 0.96
N GLY A 100 -6.47 -0.64 0.23
CA GLY A 100 -6.86 -0.31 -1.13
C GLY A 100 -6.58 -1.44 -2.12
N SER A 101 -5.39 -2.02 -2.09
CA SER A 101 -5.01 -3.12 -2.97
C SER A 101 -5.85 -4.38 -2.73
N THR A 102 -6.25 -4.64 -1.48
CA THR A 102 -7.17 -5.74 -1.14
C THR A 102 -8.54 -5.50 -1.74
N LEU A 103 -9.08 -4.27 -1.65
CA LEU A 103 -10.35 -3.91 -2.28
C LEU A 103 -10.30 -4.12 -3.80
N ASP A 104 -9.29 -3.55 -4.45
CA ASP A 104 -9.14 -3.58 -5.90
C ASP A 104 -9.06 -5.02 -6.43
N ARG A 105 -8.24 -5.85 -5.76
CA ARG A 105 -8.05 -7.25 -6.13
C ARG A 105 -9.32 -8.08 -5.96
N LYS A 106 -10.06 -7.86 -4.86
CA LYS A 106 -11.29 -8.62 -4.55
C LYS A 106 -12.48 -8.19 -5.38
N LEU A 107 -12.59 -6.92 -5.72
CA LEU A 107 -13.70 -6.37 -6.52
C LEU A 107 -13.45 -6.43 -8.03
N GLY A 108 -12.19 -6.60 -8.46
CA GLY A 108 -11.81 -6.66 -9.88
C GLY A 108 -11.80 -5.31 -10.59
N PHE A 109 -11.88 -4.20 -9.85
CA PHE A 109 -11.75 -2.84 -10.37
C PHE A 109 -11.11 -1.93 -9.31
N LYS A 110 -10.71 -0.69 -9.67
CA LYS A 110 -10.03 0.25 -8.76
C LYS A 110 -10.98 0.86 -7.71
N ALA A 111 -11.56 0.01 -6.85
CA ALA A 111 -12.45 0.42 -5.78
C ALA A 111 -11.76 1.30 -4.72
N SER A 112 -10.45 1.18 -4.57
CA SER A 112 -9.62 2.02 -3.69
C SER A 112 -9.76 3.50 -4.02
N SER A 113 -10.01 3.88 -5.29
CA SER A 113 -10.22 5.27 -5.70
C SER A 113 -11.53 5.87 -5.19
N LEU A 114 -12.48 5.05 -4.73
CA LEU A 114 -13.71 5.52 -4.09
C LEU A 114 -13.46 5.96 -2.64
N VAL A 115 -12.49 5.37 -1.95
CA VAL A 115 -12.22 5.68 -0.53
C VAL A 115 -11.96 7.17 -0.30
N PRO A 116 -11.06 7.84 -1.06
CA PRO A 116 -10.85 9.28 -0.92
C PRO A 116 -12.09 10.14 -1.18
N LEU A 117 -12.98 9.70 -2.06
CA LEU A 117 -14.20 10.44 -2.41
C LEU A 117 -15.31 10.25 -1.38
N VAL A 118 -15.41 9.07 -0.78
CA VAL A 118 -16.46 8.74 0.20
C VAL A 118 -16.08 9.19 1.60
N THR A 119 -14.79 9.22 1.95
CA THR A 119 -14.32 9.59 3.30
C THR A 119 -14.82 10.96 3.77
N PRO A 120 -14.72 12.06 2.98
CA PRO A 120 -15.26 13.36 3.40
C PRO A 120 -16.75 13.33 3.69
N VAL A 121 -17.52 12.60 2.87
CA VAL A 121 -18.97 12.45 3.05
C VAL A 121 -19.26 11.69 4.34
N ALA A 122 -18.51 10.60 4.60
CA ALA A 122 -18.65 9.82 5.82
C ALA A 122 -18.35 10.65 7.08
N LEU A 123 -17.29 11.44 7.07
CA LEU A 123 -16.94 12.33 8.19
C LEU A 123 -18.01 13.44 8.40
N ALA A 124 -18.56 13.97 7.32
CA ALA A 124 -19.63 14.97 7.41
C ALA A 124 -20.93 14.38 7.98
N LEU A 125 -21.31 13.19 7.57
CA LEU A 125 -22.46 12.49 8.15
C LEU A 125 -22.26 12.20 9.63
N LEU A 126 -21.04 11.81 10.03
CA LEU A 126 -20.69 11.61 11.43
C LEU A 126 -20.75 12.91 12.24
N ALA A 127 -20.26 14.03 11.67
CA ALA A 127 -20.36 15.35 12.29
C ALA A 127 -21.82 15.79 12.49
N ARG A 128 -22.68 15.57 11.49
CA ARG A 128 -24.12 15.82 11.60
C ARG A 128 -24.77 15.01 12.68
N LYS A 129 -24.49 13.71 12.73
CA LYS A 129 -25.01 12.83 13.79
C LYS A 129 -24.57 13.31 15.17
N LYS A 130 -23.27 13.62 15.34
CA LYS A 130 -22.71 14.16 16.57
C LYS A 130 -23.46 15.43 17.02
N ALA A 131 -23.68 16.38 16.10
CA ALA A 131 -24.35 17.64 16.38
C ALA A 131 -25.85 17.42 16.72
N ALA A 132 -26.57 16.62 15.92
CA ALA A 132 -28.00 16.37 16.10
C ALA A 132 -28.32 15.66 17.41
N GLU A 133 -27.49 14.69 17.81
CA GLU A 133 -27.66 13.90 19.03
C GLU A 133 -26.88 14.48 20.21
N LYS A 134 -26.14 15.59 20.01
CA LYS A 134 -25.28 16.25 21.04
C LYS A 134 -24.32 15.28 21.70
N LEU A 135 -23.67 14.44 20.87
CA LEU A 135 -22.80 13.39 21.36
C LEU A 135 -21.46 13.96 21.86
N GLU A 136 -21.17 13.70 23.13
CA GLU A 136 -19.84 13.87 23.67
C GLU A 136 -18.86 12.80 23.06
N PRO A 137 -17.54 13.03 23.10
CA PRO A 137 -16.58 12.13 22.46
C PRO A 137 -16.78 10.65 22.78
N ASP A 138 -16.96 10.30 24.05
CA ASP A 138 -17.16 8.91 24.49
C ASP A 138 -18.48 8.32 24.00
N ALA A 139 -19.54 9.12 23.93
CA ALA A 139 -20.82 8.71 23.38
C ALA A 139 -20.73 8.49 21.86
N LEU A 140 -19.96 9.31 21.15
CA LEU A 140 -19.66 9.13 19.73
C LEU A 140 -18.90 7.82 19.49
N ALA A 141 -17.89 7.51 20.31
CA ALA A 141 -17.12 6.27 20.22
C ALA A 141 -18.01 5.04 20.45
N ARG A 142 -18.92 5.09 21.44
CA ARG A 142 -19.90 4.02 21.68
C ARG A 142 -20.85 3.85 20.49
N SER A 143 -21.42 4.93 19.99
CA SER A 143 -22.33 4.91 18.83
C SER A 143 -21.69 4.28 17.60
N LEU A 144 -20.44 4.65 17.29
CA LEU A 144 -19.68 4.08 16.16
C LEU A 144 -19.46 2.57 16.35
N ARG A 145 -19.12 2.15 17.54
CA ARG A 145 -18.91 0.72 17.87
C ARG A 145 -20.20 -0.06 17.70
N GLU A 146 -21.31 0.41 18.31
CA GLU A 146 -22.62 -0.25 18.24
C GLU A 146 -23.10 -0.38 16.78
N GLU A 147 -22.97 0.69 15.98
CA GLU A 147 -23.32 0.63 14.55
C GLU A 147 -22.44 -0.35 13.78
N HIS A 148 -21.13 -0.35 14.07
CA HIS A 148 -20.19 -1.29 13.42
C HIS A 148 -20.53 -2.74 13.79
N GLU A 149 -20.77 -3.03 15.07
CA GLU A 149 -21.18 -4.36 15.55
C GLU A 149 -22.50 -4.81 14.92
N ALA A 150 -23.48 -3.91 14.80
CA ALA A 150 -24.75 -4.19 14.14
C ALA A 150 -24.57 -4.52 12.65
N VAL A 151 -23.67 -3.81 11.95
CA VAL A 151 -23.33 -4.08 10.54
C VAL A 151 -22.63 -5.43 10.39
N VAL A 152 -21.67 -5.72 11.27
CA VAL A 152 -20.95 -7.00 11.27
C VAL A 152 -21.90 -8.16 11.57
N ALA A 153 -22.83 -7.98 12.51
CA ALA A 153 -23.82 -8.99 12.88
C ALA A 153 -24.82 -9.31 11.74
N LYS A 154 -25.16 -8.30 10.91
CA LYS A 154 -25.97 -8.52 9.71
C LYS A 154 -25.23 -9.36 8.66
N GLY A 155 -23.88 -9.30 8.66
CA GLY A 155 -23.05 -10.07 7.75
C GLY A 155 -23.18 -9.65 6.29
N GLY A 156 -22.85 -10.59 5.40
CA GLY A 156 -22.88 -10.39 3.95
C GLY A 156 -21.50 -10.22 3.34
N GLU A 157 -21.44 -10.46 2.02
CA GLU A 157 -20.18 -10.46 1.26
C GLU A 157 -19.44 -9.12 1.34
N ALA A 158 -20.17 -8.01 1.22
CA ALA A 158 -19.60 -6.67 1.28
C ALA A 158 -18.96 -6.36 2.65
N VAL A 159 -19.59 -6.80 3.74
CA VAL A 159 -19.08 -6.63 5.10
C VAL A 159 -17.84 -7.50 5.33
N ALA A 160 -17.87 -8.75 4.86
CA ALA A 160 -16.74 -9.67 4.94
C ALA A 160 -15.52 -9.13 4.17
N LEU A 161 -15.76 -8.53 2.99
CA LEU A 161 -14.72 -7.92 2.18
C LEU A 161 -14.15 -6.67 2.84
N ALA A 162 -14.99 -5.79 3.37
CA ALA A 162 -14.56 -4.62 4.14
C ALA A 162 -13.69 -5.01 5.35
N LYS A 163 -14.10 -6.04 6.09
CA LYS A 163 -13.33 -6.60 7.21
C LYS A 163 -11.96 -7.11 6.74
N SER A 164 -11.93 -7.93 5.68
CA SER A 164 -10.68 -8.46 5.11
C SER A 164 -9.72 -7.33 4.69
N ALA A 165 -10.23 -6.26 4.07
CA ALA A 165 -9.42 -5.12 3.68
C ALA A 165 -8.85 -4.35 4.90
N LEU A 166 -9.64 -4.17 5.97
CA LEU A 166 -9.18 -3.56 7.22
C LEU A 166 -8.13 -4.42 7.93
N GLU A 167 -8.27 -5.73 7.90
CA GLU A 167 -7.30 -6.67 8.48
C GLU A 167 -5.98 -6.63 7.70
N ALA A 168 -6.04 -6.60 6.37
CA ALA A 168 -4.85 -6.43 5.53
C ALA A 168 -4.12 -5.11 5.84
N GLY A 169 -4.85 -4.00 5.95
CA GLY A 169 -4.29 -2.73 6.33
C GLY A 169 -3.68 -2.73 7.73
N ALA A 170 -4.32 -3.37 8.71
CA ALA A 170 -3.80 -3.48 10.06
C ALA A 170 -2.49 -4.29 10.10
N LYS A 171 -2.45 -5.43 9.40
CA LYS A 171 -1.26 -6.27 9.26
C LYS A 171 -0.11 -5.51 8.58
N ALA A 172 -0.39 -4.77 7.52
CA ALA A 172 0.60 -3.95 6.85
C ALA A 172 1.16 -2.83 7.74
N SER A 173 0.29 -2.15 8.51
CA SER A 173 0.73 -1.13 9.48
C SER A 173 1.59 -1.71 10.60
N GLU A 174 1.23 -2.87 11.12
CA GLU A 174 2.03 -3.58 12.12
C GLU A 174 3.39 -3.96 11.55
N LEU A 175 3.42 -4.58 10.36
CA LEU A 175 4.66 -4.95 9.68
C LEU A 175 5.56 -3.74 9.47
N ARG A 176 5.01 -2.65 8.92
CA ARG A 176 5.77 -1.41 8.71
C ARG A 176 6.34 -0.83 10.01
N GLY A 177 5.58 -0.91 11.11
CA GLY A 177 5.98 -0.43 12.44
C GLY A 177 7.11 -1.22 13.09
N ARG A 178 7.47 -2.40 12.58
CA ARG A 178 8.61 -3.19 13.06
C ARG A 178 9.96 -2.59 12.68
N PHE A 179 9.99 -1.76 11.61
CA PHE A 179 11.21 -1.22 11.02
C PHE A 179 11.34 0.29 11.26
N THR A 180 12.57 0.76 11.49
CA THR A 180 12.87 2.19 11.45
C THR A 180 12.74 2.73 10.01
N PRO A 181 12.60 4.05 9.82
CA PRO A 181 12.62 4.64 8.48
C PRO A 181 13.86 4.25 7.66
N GLU A 182 15.01 4.19 8.28
CA GLU A 182 16.28 3.84 7.66
C GLU A 182 16.31 2.36 7.25
N GLN A 183 15.90 1.43 8.14
CA GLN A 183 15.78 0.01 7.83
C GLN A 183 14.81 -0.22 6.66
N TRP A 184 13.72 0.55 6.63
CA TRP A 184 12.75 0.45 5.54
C TRP A 184 13.34 0.92 4.22
N THR A 185 14.16 1.97 4.22
CA THR A 185 14.88 2.44 3.04
C THR A 185 15.83 1.34 2.52
N TRP A 186 16.59 0.68 3.39
CA TRP A 186 17.45 -0.44 2.96
C TRP A 186 16.64 -1.59 2.34
N ILE A 187 15.52 -1.97 2.94
CA ILE A 187 14.64 -3.03 2.42
C ILE A 187 14.13 -2.67 1.01
N ARG A 188 13.69 -1.43 0.81
CA ARG A 188 13.25 -0.93 -0.50
C ARG A 188 14.36 -0.92 -1.54
N LEU A 189 15.57 -0.62 -1.14
CA LEU A 189 16.73 -0.55 -2.03
C LEU A 189 17.37 -1.92 -2.32
N ALA A 190 17.12 -2.94 -1.50
CA ALA A 190 17.81 -4.23 -1.59
C ALA A 190 17.74 -4.89 -2.98
N PRO A 191 16.60 -5.00 -3.67
CA PRO A 191 16.56 -5.59 -5.01
C PRO A 191 17.33 -4.74 -6.04
N GLY A 192 17.29 -3.41 -5.91
CA GLY A 192 18.09 -2.50 -6.72
C GLY A 192 19.59 -2.61 -6.43
N ALA A 193 19.96 -2.84 -5.17
CA ALA A 193 21.34 -3.12 -4.77
C ALA A 193 21.84 -4.44 -5.39
N ALA A 194 21.05 -5.50 -5.30
CA ALA A 194 21.38 -6.79 -5.89
C ALA A 194 21.54 -6.70 -7.43
N ALA A 195 20.60 -6.04 -8.12
CA ALA A 195 20.69 -5.75 -9.53
C ALA A 195 21.98 -5.00 -9.89
N ARG A 196 22.30 -3.96 -9.12
CA ARG A 196 23.51 -3.15 -9.35
C ARG A 196 24.80 -3.94 -9.11
N LEU A 197 24.84 -4.85 -8.14
CA LEU A 197 26.03 -5.72 -7.94
C LEU A 197 26.29 -6.58 -9.17
N VAL A 198 25.26 -7.13 -9.81
CA VAL A 198 25.38 -7.87 -11.08
C VAL A 198 25.90 -6.94 -12.20
N MET A 199 25.30 -5.77 -12.38
CA MET A 199 25.75 -4.79 -13.40
C MET A 199 27.22 -4.36 -13.21
N LEU A 200 27.70 -4.28 -11.97
CA LEU A 200 29.11 -3.94 -11.67
C LEU A 200 30.06 -5.11 -11.94
N ALA A 201 29.60 -6.36 -11.91
CA ALA A 201 30.43 -7.52 -12.19
C ALA A 201 30.71 -7.71 -13.68
N SER A 202 29.76 -7.34 -14.55
CA SER A 202 29.85 -7.49 -16.00
C SER A 202 29.35 -6.23 -16.70
N PRO A 203 30.22 -5.18 -16.84
CA PRO A 203 29.81 -3.92 -17.45
C PRO A 203 29.44 -4.07 -18.93
N SER A 204 28.14 -3.95 -19.23
CA SER A 204 27.56 -4.17 -20.58
C SER A 204 27.54 -2.92 -21.49
N GLY A 205 28.14 -1.83 -21.04
CA GLY A 205 28.08 -0.53 -21.73
C GLY A 205 26.72 0.17 -21.54
N ALA A 206 26.58 1.39 -22.07
CA ALA A 206 25.42 2.25 -21.81
C ALA A 206 24.07 1.63 -22.24
N MET A 207 24.03 0.93 -23.36
CA MET A 207 22.80 0.30 -23.88
C MET A 207 22.41 -0.94 -23.06
N GLY A 208 23.38 -1.73 -22.64
CA GLY A 208 23.18 -2.87 -21.75
C GLY A 208 22.66 -2.43 -20.39
N SER A 209 23.28 -1.42 -19.78
CA SER A 209 22.86 -0.89 -18.49
C SER A 209 21.40 -0.40 -18.47
N VAL A 210 20.88 0.15 -19.57
CA VAL A 210 19.45 0.53 -19.69
C VAL A 210 18.55 -0.71 -19.69
N LYS A 211 18.93 -1.77 -20.41
CA LYS A 211 18.16 -3.03 -20.47
C LYS A 211 18.14 -3.70 -19.11
N GLU A 212 19.27 -3.81 -18.44
CA GLU A 212 19.44 -4.38 -17.10
C GLU A 212 18.59 -3.63 -16.07
N ALA A 213 18.62 -2.30 -16.07
CA ALA A 213 17.79 -1.49 -15.18
C ALA A 213 16.30 -1.69 -15.47
N SER A 214 15.91 -1.84 -16.74
CA SER A 214 14.52 -2.14 -17.12
C SER A 214 14.10 -3.53 -16.67
N ALA A 215 14.96 -4.54 -16.78
CA ALA A 215 14.70 -5.88 -16.31
C ALA A 215 14.48 -5.92 -14.78
N ALA A 216 15.32 -5.20 -14.02
CA ALA A 216 15.15 -5.04 -12.58
C ALA A 216 13.80 -4.41 -12.24
N ALA A 217 13.43 -3.32 -12.89
CA ALA A 217 12.15 -2.64 -12.65
C ALA A 217 10.95 -3.54 -12.95
N LEU A 218 10.98 -4.28 -14.07
CA LEU A 218 9.93 -5.22 -14.45
C LEU A 218 9.82 -6.39 -13.47
N ALA A 219 10.94 -6.91 -12.99
CA ALA A 219 10.97 -8.00 -12.00
C ALA A 219 10.39 -7.54 -10.65
N ILE A 220 10.70 -6.32 -10.21
CA ILE A 220 10.15 -5.73 -8.99
C ILE A 220 8.63 -5.56 -9.14
N GLU A 221 8.17 -5.00 -10.26
CA GLU A 221 6.74 -4.78 -10.50
C GLU A 221 5.97 -6.10 -10.59
N ALA A 222 6.50 -7.12 -11.26
CA ALA A 222 5.90 -8.44 -11.32
C ALA A 222 5.75 -9.08 -9.93
N ALA A 223 6.79 -8.99 -9.10
CA ALA A 223 6.74 -9.51 -7.74
C ALA A 223 5.72 -8.73 -6.87
N ARG A 224 5.72 -7.40 -6.95
CA ARG A 224 4.78 -6.54 -6.24
C ARG A 224 3.32 -6.84 -6.61
N SER A 225 3.02 -7.00 -7.89
CA SER A 225 1.65 -7.18 -8.40
C SER A 225 1.04 -8.51 -7.97
N THR A 226 1.84 -9.55 -7.77
CA THR A 226 1.41 -10.89 -7.36
C THR A 226 1.46 -11.10 -5.85
N ALA A 227 2.26 -10.33 -5.12
CA ALA A 227 2.43 -10.46 -3.67
C ALA A 227 1.12 -10.18 -2.89
N ASP A 228 0.96 -10.83 -1.72
CA ASP A 228 -0.13 -10.46 -0.79
C ASP A 228 -0.06 -8.98 -0.45
N PRO A 229 -1.17 -8.21 -0.51
CA PRO A 229 -1.16 -6.77 -0.24
C PRO A 229 -0.56 -6.36 1.10
N ALA A 230 -0.62 -7.23 2.12
CA ALA A 230 -0.07 -6.99 3.44
C ALA A 230 1.35 -7.55 3.63
N SER A 231 1.96 -8.14 2.59
CA SER A 231 3.32 -8.69 2.65
C SER A 231 4.40 -7.61 2.63
N LEU A 232 5.61 -7.97 3.07
CA LEU A 232 6.78 -7.09 3.06
C LEU A 232 7.06 -6.54 1.65
N ILE A 233 7.01 -7.40 0.62
CA ILE A 233 7.28 -7.01 -0.77
C ILE A 233 6.24 -6.00 -1.25
N ALA A 234 4.93 -6.28 -1.10
CA ALA A 234 3.89 -5.38 -1.56
C ALA A 234 3.97 -4.01 -0.86
N GLN A 235 4.29 -3.98 0.43
CA GLN A 235 4.37 -2.76 1.22
C GLN A 235 5.67 -1.97 0.97
N ALA A 236 6.79 -2.63 0.72
CA ALA A 236 8.05 -1.95 0.43
C ALA A 236 8.02 -1.21 -0.92
N PHE A 237 7.20 -1.68 -1.85
CA PHE A 237 7.10 -1.13 -3.21
C PHE A 237 5.71 -0.56 -3.53
N ASP A 238 4.97 -0.10 -2.52
CA ASP A 238 3.67 0.57 -2.67
C ASP A 238 3.77 1.99 -3.23
N SER A 239 4.96 2.57 -3.21
CA SER A 239 5.30 3.89 -3.74
C SER A 239 6.65 3.87 -4.45
N ASP A 240 6.86 4.82 -5.35
CA ASP A 240 8.12 4.96 -6.08
C ASP A 240 9.31 5.19 -5.15
N ILE A 241 10.47 4.65 -5.54
CA ILE A 241 11.74 4.94 -4.87
C ILE A 241 12.19 6.35 -5.26
N THR A 242 12.46 7.18 -4.26
CA THR A 242 12.87 8.56 -4.50
C THR A 242 14.34 8.66 -4.93
N ARG A 243 14.70 9.78 -5.56
CA ARG A 243 16.11 10.04 -5.92
C ARG A 243 17.02 10.08 -4.69
N GLU A 244 16.52 10.57 -3.57
CA GLU A 244 17.27 10.63 -2.30
C GLU A 244 17.55 9.21 -1.79
N GLU A 245 16.55 8.33 -1.79
CA GLU A 245 16.74 6.92 -1.44
C GLU A 245 17.79 6.27 -2.35
N VAL A 246 17.75 6.49 -3.65
CA VAL A 246 18.72 5.92 -4.60
C VAL A 246 20.17 6.35 -4.29
N THR A 247 20.39 7.54 -3.74
CA THR A 247 21.75 7.98 -3.38
C THR A 247 22.41 7.10 -2.29
N VAL A 248 21.60 6.42 -1.47
CA VAL A 248 22.08 5.50 -0.43
C VAL A 248 22.80 4.28 -1.03
N LEU A 249 22.48 3.89 -2.27
CA LEU A 249 23.19 2.78 -2.96
C LEU A 249 24.67 3.08 -3.19
N GLY A 250 25.07 4.34 -3.12
CA GLY A 250 26.45 4.75 -3.38
C GLY A 250 26.86 4.55 -4.84
N LYS A 251 28.15 4.71 -5.11
CA LYS A 251 28.73 4.55 -6.45
C LYS A 251 29.59 3.29 -6.59
N ASP A 252 30.05 2.73 -5.50
CA ASP A 252 30.97 1.61 -5.44
C ASP A 252 30.29 0.32 -4.94
N ARG A 253 30.96 -0.81 -5.20
CA ARG A 253 30.48 -2.14 -4.84
C ARG A 253 30.33 -2.31 -3.33
N ALA A 254 31.25 -1.76 -2.52
CA ALA A 254 31.24 -1.95 -1.07
C ALA A 254 30.02 -1.29 -0.44
N THR A 255 29.70 -0.06 -0.81
CA THR A 255 28.51 0.68 -0.34
C THR A 255 27.24 -0.04 -0.77
N THR A 256 27.16 -0.47 -2.04
CA THR A 256 25.99 -1.22 -2.57
C THR A 256 25.76 -2.53 -1.81
N LEU A 257 26.84 -3.27 -1.54
CA LEU A 257 26.80 -4.53 -0.76
C LEU A 257 26.40 -4.27 0.69
N GLY A 258 26.85 -3.15 1.26
CA GLY A 258 26.46 -2.69 2.61
C GLY A 258 24.94 -2.53 2.73
N VAL A 259 24.29 -1.87 1.76
CA VAL A 259 22.83 -1.70 1.74
C VAL A 259 22.12 -3.04 1.75
N LEU A 260 22.59 -4.01 0.93
CA LEU A 260 21.99 -5.34 0.88
C LEU A 260 22.13 -6.07 2.25
N LYS A 261 23.31 -6.00 2.87
CA LYS A 261 23.58 -6.62 4.19
C LYS A 261 22.67 -6.03 5.27
N GLU A 262 22.54 -4.70 5.31
CA GLU A 262 21.67 -4.03 6.28
C GLU A 262 20.20 -4.36 6.07
N ALA A 263 19.74 -4.47 4.83
CA ALA A 263 18.38 -4.91 4.52
C ALA A 263 18.11 -6.35 5.02
N VAL A 264 19.01 -7.29 4.72
CA VAL A 264 18.89 -8.68 5.17
C VAL A 264 18.92 -8.76 6.70
N ASN A 265 19.83 -8.05 7.36
CA ASN A 265 19.90 -7.96 8.82
C ASN A 265 18.62 -7.39 9.42
N ALA A 266 18.05 -6.34 8.82
CA ALA A 266 16.79 -5.76 9.28
C ALA A 266 15.64 -6.76 9.18
N VAL A 267 15.50 -7.46 8.04
CA VAL A 267 14.42 -8.45 7.84
C VAL A 267 14.61 -9.65 8.76
N SER A 268 15.82 -10.22 8.84
CA SER A 268 16.10 -11.39 9.69
C SER A 268 15.82 -11.12 11.17
N THR A 269 16.11 -9.89 11.64
CA THR A 269 15.94 -9.52 13.03
C THR A 269 14.49 -9.11 13.36
N ARG A 270 13.83 -8.37 12.47
CA ARG A 270 12.52 -7.74 12.75
C ARG A 270 11.34 -8.50 12.20
N SER A 271 11.54 -9.30 11.16
CA SER A 271 10.48 -10.10 10.49
C SER A 271 11.06 -11.40 9.92
N PRO A 272 11.61 -12.29 10.75
CA PRO A 272 12.33 -13.49 10.29
C PRO A 272 11.48 -14.40 9.41
N ASN A 273 10.16 -14.42 9.59
CA ASN A 273 9.24 -15.21 8.77
C ASN A 273 9.14 -14.69 7.32
N ASP A 274 9.47 -13.42 7.08
CA ASP A 274 9.47 -12.84 5.73
C ASP A 274 10.82 -13.03 5.01
N LEU A 275 11.86 -13.44 5.73
CA LEU A 275 13.22 -13.54 5.18
C LEU A 275 13.31 -14.48 3.97
N PRO A 276 12.76 -15.71 3.97
CA PRO A 276 12.85 -16.59 2.81
C PRO A 276 12.24 -16.01 1.54
N THR A 277 11.04 -15.39 1.67
CA THR A 277 10.35 -14.75 0.54
C THR A 277 11.10 -13.51 0.08
N PHE A 278 11.66 -12.74 1.00
CA PHE A 278 12.48 -11.57 0.68
C PHE A 278 13.78 -11.98 -0.02
N ALA A 279 14.46 -13.01 0.44
CA ALA A 279 15.66 -13.57 -0.18
C ALA A 279 15.40 -14.01 -1.63
N GLN A 280 14.35 -14.82 -1.84
CA GLN A 280 13.94 -15.26 -3.18
C GLN A 280 13.61 -14.09 -4.11
N PHE A 281 12.97 -13.06 -3.58
CA PHE A 281 12.65 -11.86 -4.35
C PHE A 281 13.92 -11.11 -4.77
N VAL A 282 14.85 -10.85 -3.84
CA VAL A 282 16.11 -10.15 -4.11
C VAL A 282 16.95 -10.93 -5.13
N HIS A 283 17.09 -12.26 -4.92
CA HIS A 283 17.76 -13.15 -5.88
C HIS A 283 17.10 -13.11 -7.26
N GLY A 284 15.76 -13.22 -7.32
CA GLY A 284 15.01 -13.21 -8.58
C GLY A 284 15.21 -11.94 -9.39
N VAL A 285 15.30 -10.77 -8.75
CA VAL A 285 15.60 -9.50 -9.42
C VAL A 285 17.03 -9.51 -9.96
N ALA A 286 18.02 -9.93 -9.16
CA ALA A 286 19.42 -10.04 -9.58
C ALA A 286 19.59 -11.00 -10.77
N PHE A 287 18.95 -12.16 -10.70
CA PHE A 287 18.97 -13.18 -11.74
C PHE A 287 18.37 -12.67 -13.06
N LYS A 288 17.26 -11.92 -13.01
CA LYS A 288 16.64 -11.32 -14.20
C LYS A 288 17.57 -10.31 -14.88
N VAL A 289 18.34 -9.55 -14.10
CA VAL A 289 19.35 -8.64 -14.64
C VAL A 289 20.48 -9.42 -15.31
N ALA A 290 20.99 -10.47 -14.69
CA ALA A 290 22.04 -11.32 -15.26
C ALA A 290 21.59 -12.03 -16.57
N GLU A 291 20.30 -12.39 -16.70
CA GLU A 291 19.76 -12.98 -17.94
C GLU A 291 19.70 -12.01 -19.12
N GLU A 292 19.64 -10.68 -18.88
CA GLU A 292 19.57 -9.66 -19.94
C GLU A 292 20.94 -9.39 -20.57
N THR A 293 22.02 -9.65 -19.86
CA THR A 293 23.40 -9.55 -20.38
C THR A 293 23.74 -10.80 -21.17
N LYS A 294 23.46 -10.80 -22.46
CA LYS A 294 23.94 -11.87 -23.36
C LYS A 294 25.40 -11.60 -23.72
N GLU A 295 26.31 -12.18 -23.00
CA GLU A 295 27.72 -12.17 -23.36
C GLU A 295 28.08 -13.30 -24.34
N GLY A 296 28.85 -12.95 -25.39
CA GLY A 296 29.62 -13.91 -26.20
C GLY A 296 28.90 -14.57 -27.38
N GLY A 297 27.75 -14.09 -27.85
CA GLY A 297 27.13 -14.59 -29.08
C GLY A 297 27.35 -13.67 -30.30
N PHE A 298 28.06 -14.11 -31.32
CA PHE A 298 28.06 -13.47 -32.62
C PHE A 298 26.66 -13.63 -33.23
N LEU A 299 25.96 -12.52 -33.48
CA LEU A 299 24.57 -12.49 -33.95
C LEU A 299 23.52 -13.14 -33.00
N GLY A 300 23.78 -13.20 -31.70
CA GLY A 300 22.80 -13.73 -30.74
C GLY A 300 22.69 -15.25 -30.65
N ILE A 301 23.67 -15.98 -31.24
CA ILE A 301 23.71 -17.45 -31.24
C ILE A 301 24.92 -17.90 -30.41
N GLY A 302 24.69 -18.69 -29.35
CA GLY A 302 25.73 -19.43 -28.62
C GLY A 302 26.32 -18.74 -27.37
N GLY A 303 25.75 -17.63 -26.86
CA GLY A 303 26.21 -17.02 -25.59
C GLY A 303 25.66 -17.71 -24.36
N THR A 304 26.44 -17.74 -23.27
CA THR A 304 25.93 -18.07 -21.93
C THR A 304 24.99 -16.98 -21.45
N LYS A 305 23.84 -17.36 -20.89
CA LYS A 305 22.85 -16.39 -20.38
C LYS A 305 23.35 -15.62 -19.16
N VAL A 306 24.23 -16.22 -18.37
CA VAL A 306 24.84 -15.65 -17.15
C VAL A 306 26.35 -15.90 -17.24
N SER A 307 27.16 -14.85 -17.10
CA SER A 307 28.64 -14.96 -17.08
C SER A 307 29.11 -15.58 -15.74
N LYS A 308 30.39 -15.98 -15.68
CA LYS A 308 30.98 -16.50 -14.46
C LYS A 308 31.05 -15.43 -13.36
N GLU A 309 31.28 -14.21 -13.72
CA GLU A 309 31.37 -13.05 -12.83
C GLU A 309 30.01 -12.73 -12.25
N GLU A 310 28.95 -12.76 -13.04
CA GLU A 310 27.57 -12.58 -12.60
C GLU A 310 27.12 -13.73 -11.70
N GLN A 311 27.47 -15.00 -12.06
CA GLN A 311 27.16 -16.15 -11.21
C GLN A 311 27.81 -16.04 -9.84
N ALA A 312 29.06 -15.60 -9.76
CA ALA A 312 29.74 -15.38 -8.48
C ALA A 312 29.03 -14.33 -7.61
N VAL A 313 28.44 -13.31 -8.22
CA VAL A 313 27.63 -12.31 -7.50
C VAL A 313 26.29 -12.90 -7.04
N LEU A 314 25.64 -13.70 -7.88
CA LEU A 314 24.40 -14.41 -7.46
C LEU A 314 24.68 -15.35 -6.28
N ASP A 315 25.76 -16.12 -6.33
CA ASP A 315 26.18 -17.01 -5.23
C ASP A 315 26.48 -16.21 -3.94
N GLU A 316 27.08 -15.02 -4.05
CA GLU A 316 27.31 -14.12 -2.91
C GLU A 316 25.99 -13.59 -2.34
N ILE A 317 25.04 -13.19 -3.19
CA ILE A 317 23.69 -12.77 -2.77
C ILE A 317 22.97 -13.88 -2.04
N ASP A 318 23.03 -15.12 -2.56
CA ASP A 318 22.42 -16.30 -1.94
C ASP A 318 23.04 -16.61 -0.57
N SER A 319 24.36 -16.53 -0.49
CA SER A 319 25.06 -16.71 0.79
C SER A 319 24.66 -15.66 1.84
N LEU A 320 24.46 -14.42 1.43
CA LEU A 320 24.05 -13.32 2.31
C LEU A 320 22.60 -13.45 2.76
N THR A 321 21.72 -13.84 1.85
CA THR A 321 20.28 -13.89 2.10
C THR A 321 19.83 -15.22 2.71
N GLY A 322 20.66 -16.25 2.68
CA GLY A 322 20.28 -17.62 3.09
C GLY A 322 19.30 -18.28 2.10
N ALA A 323 19.25 -17.83 0.85
CA ALA A 323 18.30 -18.32 -0.15
C ALA A 323 18.52 -19.80 -0.56
N LEU A 324 19.72 -20.35 -0.28
CA LEU A 324 20.12 -21.73 -0.60
C LEU A 324 20.11 -22.67 0.63
N ALA A 325 19.60 -22.24 1.79
CA ALA A 325 19.56 -23.04 3.00
C ALA A 325 18.26 -23.84 3.16
#